data_373d064d151ab2b20fe06b9c7af6a069
#
_entry.id   373d064d151ab2b20fe06b9c7af6a069
#
_cell.length_a   1.000
_cell.length_b   1.000
_cell.length_c   1.000
_cell.angle_alpha   90.00
_cell.angle_beta   90.00
_cell.angle_gamma   90.00
#
_symmetry.space_group_name_H-M   'P 1'
#
loop_
_entity.id
_entity.type
_entity.pdbx_description
1 polymer ?
#
loop_
_entity_poly.entity_id
_entity_poly.type
_entity_poly.pdbx_seq_one_letter_code
_entity_poly.pdbx_strand_id
1 'polypeptide(L)'
;LDGKMSTLDSSLQSLNTQIEDMQNQIEEARVNLEQAEIDADVQYDSMKLRIQFMYERNEDTYLDILLSSSSLADLLNKADYITKISEYDRQKLQEYEETIQYIEQTKQNLESDYAELDTMKISLEDQKSALALVQQAKEQELAALSTQTTQTASTKAQLEKEMQEQENEILNLVAK
;
A
#
# COMPACT_ATOMS: atom_id res chain seq x y z
N LEU A 1 -17.37 -1.96 -27.22
CA LEU A 1 -15.93 -2.01 -26.86
C LEU A 1 -15.51 -0.74 -26.11
N ASP A 2 -15.90 0.46 -26.52
CA ASP A 2 -15.51 1.75 -25.90
C ASP A 2 -15.88 1.81 -24.40
N GLY A 3 -17.09 1.37 -24.03
CA GLY A 3 -17.48 1.33 -22.61
C GLY A 3 -16.61 0.40 -21.76
N LYS A 4 -16.19 -0.74 -22.29
CA LYS A 4 -15.29 -1.66 -21.61
C LYS A 4 -13.88 -1.08 -21.46
N MET A 5 -13.38 -0.39 -22.48
CA MET A 5 -12.09 0.30 -22.42
C MET A 5 -12.08 1.40 -21.37
N SER A 6 -13.11 2.24 -21.34
CA SER A 6 -13.23 3.30 -20.34
C SER A 6 -13.31 2.76 -18.90
N THR A 7 -14.03 1.67 -18.68
CA THR A 7 -14.11 1.02 -17.37
C THR A 7 -12.76 0.43 -16.94
N LEU A 8 -12.07 -0.27 -17.86
CA LEU A 8 -10.74 -0.83 -17.58
C LEU A 8 -9.71 0.28 -17.32
N ASP A 9 -9.72 1.36 -18.08
CA ASP A 9 -8.80 2.48 -17.89
C ASP A 9 -9.01 3.15 -16.53
N SER A 10 -10.26 3.40 -16.14
CA SER A 10 -10.60 3.93 -14.82
C SER A 10 -10.17 2.99 -13.68
N SER A 11 -10.34 1.68 -13.87
CA SER A 11 -9.91 0.66 -12.91
C SER A 11 -8.38 0.61 -12.77
N LEU A 12 -7.66 0.71 -13.90
CA LEU A 12 -6.19 0.79 -13.91
C LEU A 12 -5.66 2.03 -13.19
N GLN A 13 -6.28 3.20 -13.41
CA GLN A 13 -5.91 4.43 -12.71
C GLN A 13 -6.13 4.29 -11.19
N SER A 14 -7.29 3.77 -10.78
CA SER A 14 -7.59 3.53 -9.38
C SER A 14 -6.60 2.56 -8.73
N LEU A 15 -6.28 1.46 -9.41
CA LEU A 15 -5.35 0.45 -8.91
C LEU A 15 -3.92 0.98 -8.82
N ASN A 16 -3.47 1.80 -9.78
CA ASN A 16 -2.18 2.47 -9.69
C ASN A 16 -2.10 3.40 -8.47
N THR A 17 -3.14 4.20 -8.22
CA THR A 17 -3.18 5.07 -7.03
C THR A 17 -3.13 4.25 -5.74
N GLN A 18 -3.89 3.16 -5.66
CA GLN A 18 -3.85 2.27 -4.48
C GLN A 18 -2.47 1.64 -4.26
N ILE A 19 -1.78 1.25 -5.34
CA ILE A 19 -0.41 0.72 -5.27
C ILE A 19 0.56 1.79 -4.75
N GLU A 20 0.46 3.02 -5.24
CA GLU A 20 1.30 4.14 -4.77
C GLU A 20 1.04 4.45 -3.29
N ASP A 21 -0.23 4.50 -2.89
CA ASP A 21 -0.62 4.72 -1.49
C ASP A 21 -0.10 3.61 -0.57
N MET A 22 -0.24 2.35 -0.98
CA MET A 22 0.27 1.19 -0.24
C MET A 22 1.80 1.23 -0.12
N GLN A 23 2.51 1.58 -1.19
CA GLN A 23 3.97 1.72 -1.16
C GLN A 23 4.43 2.81 -0.19
N ASN A 24 3.72 3.94 -0.15
CA ASN A 24 4.01 5.03 0.78
C ASN A 24 3.75 4.61 2.23
N GLN A 25 2.66 3.89 2.51
CA GLN A 25 2.34 3.37 3.84
C GLN A 25 3.40 2.35 4.32
N ILE A 26 3.83 1.45 3.44
CA ILE A 26 4.91 0.49 3.71
C ILE A 26 6.22 1.21 4.06
N GLU A 27 6.59 2.25 3.30
CA GLU A 27 7.82 2.99 3.57
C GLU A 27 7.74 3.77 4.89
N GLU A 28 6.60 4.40 5.19
CA GLU A 28 6.37 5.06 6.47
C GLU A 28 6.43 4.05 7.64
N ALA A 29 5.78 2.91 7.51
CA ALA A 29 5.81 1.86 8.52
C ALA A 29 7.23 1.30 8.73
N ARG A 30 8.04 1.20 7.66
CA ARG A 30 9.45 0.80 7.74
C ARG A 30 10.30 1.79 8.53
N VAL A 31 10.14 3.08 8.25
CA VAL A 31 10.87 4.14 8.97
C VAL A 31 10.50 4.14 10.45
N ASN A 32 9.19 3.99 10.75
CA ASN A 32 8.71 3.92 12.14
C ASN A 32 9.22 2.66 12.85
N LEU A 33 9.30 1.53 12.16
CA LEU A 33 9.87 0.30 12.68
C LEU A 33 11.34 0.45 13.02
N GLU A 34 12.14 1.03 12.12
CA GLU A 34 13.58 1.28 12.35
C GLU A 34 13.78 2.18 13.57
N GLN A 35 12.98 3.23 13.72
CA GLN A 35 13.04 4.09 14.90
C GLN A 35 12.67 3.33 16.18
N ALA A 36 11.62 2.52 16.15
CA ALA A 36 11.21 1.72 17.31
C ALA A 36 12.27 0.68 17.71
N GLU A 37 12.97 0.09 16.75
CA GLU A 37 14.09 -0.82 17.02
C GLU A 37 15.26 -0.10 17.72
N ILE A 38 15.61 1.10 17.25
CA ILE A 38 16.63 1.95 17.90
C ILE A 38 16.20 2.31 19.33
N ASP A 39 14.94 2.71 19.51
CA ASP A 39 14.40 3.06 20.83
C ASP A 39 14.42 1.85 21.78
N ALA A 40 14.08 0.66 21.28
CA ALA A 40 14.15 -0.59 22.05
C ALA A 40 15.59 -0.91 22.50
N ASP A 41 16.57 -0.75 21.61
CA ASP A 41 17.99 -0.96 21.95
C ASP A 41 18.47 0.01 23.04
N VAL A 42 18.11 1.29 22.94
CA VAL A 42 18.41 2.32 23.96
C VAL A 42 17.75 1.99 25.30
N GLN A 43 16.47 1.59 25.27
CA GLN A 43 15.74 1.19 26.46
C GLN A 43 16.37 -0.05 27.12
N TYR A 44 16.73 -1.06 26.30
CA TYR A 44 17.38 -2.26 26.79
C TYR A 44 18.73 -1.96 27.45
N ASP A 45 19.59 -1.18 26.83
CA ASP A 45 20.90 -0.82 27.35
C ASP A 45 20.77 -0.01 28.66
N SER A 46 19.81 0.90 28.73
CA SER A 46 19.49 1.65 29.96
C SER A 46 19.07 0.74 31.10
N MET A 47 18.18 -0.23 30.82
CA MET A 47 17.74 -1.20 31.84
C MET A 47 18.86 -2.12 32.28
N LYS A 48 19.68 -2.59 31.32
CA LYS A 48 20.85 -3.44 31.62
C LYS A 48 21.85 -2.77 32.54
N LEU A 49 22.21 -1.52 32.27
CA LEU A 49 23.08 -0.73 33.14
C LEU A 49 22.47 -0.56 34.53
N ARG A 50 21.16 -0.37 34.61
CA ARG A 50 20.47 -0.20 35.87
C ARG A 50 20.41 -1.50 36.68
N ILE A 51 20.14 -2.64 36.04
CA ILE A 51 20.17 -3.97 36.68
C ILE A 51 21.61 -4.28 37.17
N GLN A 52 22.61 -3.96 36.33
CA GLN A 52 24.03 -4.15 36.71
C GLN A 52 24.37 -3.29 37.94
N PHE A 53 23.96 -2.03 37.96
CA PHE A 53 24.17 -1.14 39.12
C PHE A 53 23.50 -1.66 40.39
N MET A 54 22.25 -2.18 40.28
CA MET A 54 21.54 -2.79 41.40
C MET A 54 22.25 -4.04 41.91
N TYR A 55 22.73 -4.89 41.00
CA TYR A 55 23.45 -6.12 41.33
C TYR A 55 24.82 -5.88 41.99
N GLU A 56 25.59 -4.92 41.44
CA GLU A 56 26.93 -4.58 41.97
C GLU A 56 26.89 -3.95 43.38
N ARG A 57 25.76 -3.27 43.72
CA ARG A 57 25.61 -2.63 45.05
C ARG A 57 24.95 -3.48 46.11
N ASN A 58 24.56 -4.73 45.82
CA ASN A 58 23.87 -5.67 46.70
C ASN A 58 22.49 -5.20 47.23
N GLU A 59 21.58 -6.15 47.50
CA GLU A 59 20.25 -5.88 48.12
C GLU A 59 20.38 -5.18 49.48
N ASP A 60 21.52 -5.30 50.15
CA ASP A 60 21.85 -4.63 51.42
C ASP A 60 21.82 -3.09 51.29
N THR A 61 22.01 -2.53 50.09
CA THR A 61 22.09 -1.07 49.88
C THR A 61 20.78 -0.34 50.27
N TYR A 62 19.63 -0.93 49.96
CA TYR A 62 18.35 -0.30 50.37
C TYR A 62 18.10 -0.44 51.86
N LEU A 63 18.45 -1.56 52.44
CA LEU A 63 18.43 -1.75 53.92
C LEU A 63 19.42 -0.81 54.59
N ASP A 64 20.63 -0.69 54.10
CA ASP A 64 21.64 0.22 54.62
C ASP A 64 21.23 1.69 54.55
N ILE A 65 20.58 2.11 53.42
CA ILE A 65 20.03 3.43 53.27
C ILE A 65 18.94 3.70 54.31
N LEU A 66 18.04 2.73 54.55
CA LEU A 66 16.98 2.86 55.55
C LEU A 66 17.56 2.84 56.99
N LEU A 67 18.45 1.93 57.26
CA LEU A 67 19.09 1.79 58.60
C LEU A 67 20.05 2.94 58.96
N SER A 68 20.61 3.62 57.96
CA SER A 68 21.44 4.83 58.16
C SER A 68 20.63 6.09 58.44
N SER A 69 19.33 5.97 58.65
CA SER A 69 18.45 7.10 58.89
C SER A 69 18.68 7.72 60.29
N SER A 70 18.80 9.03 60.31
CA SER A 70 19.05 9.80 61.56
C SER A 70 17.79 10.13 62.34
N SER A 71 16.61 9.95 61.77
CA SER A 71 15.31 10.18 62.39
C SER A 71 14.21 9.40 61.67
N LEU A 72 13.02 9.30 62.29
CA LEU A 72 11.85 8.66 61.66
C LEU A 72 11.41 9.41 60.38
N ALA A 73 11.51 10.72 60.35
CA ALA A 73 11.20 11.54 59.18
C ALA A 73 12.19 11.24 58.04
N ASP A 74 13.49 11.08 58.33
CA ASP A 74 14.52 10.71 57.37
C ASP A 74 14.28 9.31 56.84
N LEU A 75 13.92 8.36 57.70
CA LEU A 75 13.56 6.97 57.31
C LEU A 75 12.36 6.97 56.34
N LEU A 76 11.31 7.71 56.61
CA LEU A 76 10.12 7.78 55.75
C LEU A 76 10.45 8.43 54.40
N ASN A 77 11.27 9.46 54.36
CA ASN A 77 11.70 10.09 53.11
C ASN A 77 12.55 9.16 52.26
N LYS A 78 13.45 8.37 52.87
CA LYS A 78 14.26 7.38 52.15
C LYS A 78 13.42 6.20 51.64
N ALA A 79 12.42 5.77 52.42
CA ALA A 79 11.47 4.72 51.95
C ALA A 79 10.63 5.19 50.77
N ASP A 80 10.12 6.45 50.80
CA ASP A 80 9.39 7.05 49.66
C ASP A 80 10.28 7.18 48.42
N TYR A 81 11.55 7.54 48.60
CA TYR A 81 12.52 7.58 47.50
C TYR A 81 12.76 6.22 46.85
N ILE A 82 12.94 5.16 47.65
CA ILE A 82 13.13 3.77 47.19
C ILE A 82 11.85 3.31 46.41
N THR A 83 10.67 3.63 46.94
CA THR A 83 9.39 3.31 46.29
C THR A 83 9.29 3.97 44.90
N LYS A 84 9.60 5.27 44.82
CA LYS A 84 9.60 5.99 43.53
C LYS A 84 10.58 5.45 42.52
N ILE A 85 11.75 5.01 42.96
CA ILE A 85 12.72 4.35 42.10
C ILE A 85 12.12 3.04 41.53
N SER A 86 11.52 2.23 42.40
CA SER A 86 10.93 0.95 42.02
C SER A 86 9.76 1.11 41.04
N GLU A 87 8.93 2.16 41.26
CA GLU A 87 7.84 2.51 40.35
C GLU A 87 8.38 2.98 38.99
N TYR A 88 9.41 3.79 38.97
CA TYR A 88 10.08 4.23 37.74
C TYR A 88 10.65 3.04 36.95
N ASP A 89 11.30 2.09 37.61
CA ASP A 89 11.86 0.90 36.99
C ASP A 89 10.79 0.03 36.36
N ARG A 90 9.67 -0.17 37.07
CA ARG A 90 8.52 -0.91 36.54
C ARG A 90 7.91 -0.23 35.34
N GLN A 91 7.78 1.10 35.37
CA GLN A 91 7.29 1.85 34.23
C GLN A 91 8.22 1.71 33.02
N LYS A 92 9.55 1.80 33.23
CA LYS A 92 10.51 1.64 32.13
C LYS A 92 10.52 0.23 31.51
N LEU A 93 10.32 -0.77 32.34
CA LEU A 93 10.16 -2.14 31.84
C LEU A 93 8.87 -2.29 31.00
N GLN A 94 7.78 -1.71 31.47
CA GLN A 94 6.51 -1.73 30.72
C GLN A 94 6.65 -0.99 29.38
N GLU A 95 7.25 0.20 29.35
CA GLU A 95 7.51 0.95 28.12
C GLU A 95 8.34 0.12 27.12
N TYR A 96 9.33 -0.62 27.59
CA TYR A 96 10.11 -1.53 26.74
C TYR A 96 9.28 -2.68 26.19
N GLU A 97 8.48 -3.34 27.02
CA GLU A 97 7.58 -4.41 26.58
C GLU A 97 6.58 -3.94 25.53
N GLU A 98 6.00 -2.74 25.71
CA GLU A 98 5.11 -2.11 24.74
C GLU A 98 5.83 -1.80 23.40
N THR A 99 7.08 -1.33 23.48
CA THR A 99 7.91 -1.10 22.28
C THR A 99 8.18 -2.39 21.51
N ILE A 100 8.54 -3.48 22.21
CA ILE A 100 8.76 -4.80 21.60
C ILE A 100 7.47 -5.33 20.95
N GLN A 101 6.32 -5.20 21.61
CA GLN A 101 5.03 -5.62 21.05
C GLN A 101 4.69 -4.80 19.80
N TYR A 102 4.93 -3.50 19.81
CA TYR A 102 4.74 -2.64 18.65
C TYR A 102 5.63 -3.06 17.47
N ILE A 103 6.92 -3.35 17.72
CA ILE A 103 7.87 -3.84 16.71
C ILE A 103 7.36 -5.15 16.09
N GLU A 104 6.94 -6.10 16.91
CA GLU A 104 6.45 -7.40 16.44
C GLU A 104 5.18 -7.25 15.60
N GLN A 105 4.22 -6.46 16.07
CA GLN A 105 2.99 -6.17 15.34
C GLN A 105 3.26 -5.47 14.01
N THR A 106 4.16 -4.49 14.00
CA THR A 106 4.51 -3.75 12.78
C THR A 106 5.20 -4.65 11.74
N LYS A 107 6.08 -5.57 12.18
CA LYS A 107 6.68 -6.58 11.29
C LYS A 107 5.64 -7.48 10.64
N GLN A 108 4.68 -7.97 11.41
CA GLN A 108 3.59 -8.81 10.89
C GLN A 108 2.69 -8.03 9.91
N ASN A 109 2.37 -6.78 10.22
CA ASN A 109 1.59 -5.93 9.32
C ASN A 109 2.35 -5.68 8.02
N LEU A 110 3.63 -5.33 8.07
CA LEU A 110 4.47 -5.14 6.89
C LEU A 110 4.54 -6.38 6.01
N GLU A 111 4.64 -7.58 6.58
CA GLU A 111 4.61 -8.83 5.81
C GLU A 111 3.28 -9.00 5.07
N SER A 112 2.17 -8.69 5.73
CA SER A 112 0.83 -8.69 5.12
C SER A 112 0.70 -7.65 4.00
N ASP A 113 1.17 -6.43 4.24
CA ASP A 113 1.10 -5.32 3.30
C ASP A 113 1.92 -5.59 2.04
N TYR A 114 3.11 -6.19 2.18
CA TYR A 114 3.91 -6.64 1.04
C TYR A 114 3.20 -7.72 0.21
N ALA A 115 2.54 -8.68 0.85
CA ALA A 115 1.80 -9.72 0.15
C ALA A 115 0.58 -9.15 -0.58
N GLU A 116 -0.11 -8.17 0.01
CA GLU A 116 -1.21 -7.45 -0.63
C GLU A 116 -0.70 -6.62 -1.81
N LEU A 117 0.40 -5.89 -1.66
CA LEU A 117 1.04 -5.11 -2.72
C LEU A 117 1.42 -5.99 -3.93
N ASP A 118 1.97 -7.17 -3.70
CA ASP A 118 2.29 -8.11 -4.77
C ASP A 118 1.02 -8.59 -5.51
N THR A 119 -0.05 -8.87 -4.77
CA THR A 119 -1.35 -9.24 -5.35
C THR A 119 -1.93 -8.10 -6.20
N MET A 120 -1.84 -6.87 -5.74
CA MET A 120 -2.28 -5.68 -6.47
C MET A 120 -1.47 -5.50 -7.76
N LYS A 121 -0.15 -5.69 -7.73
CA LYS A 121 0.72 -5.61 -8.92
C LYS A 121 0.39 -6.68 -9.96
N ILE A 122 0.12 -7.91 -9.53
CA ILE A 122 -0.34 -8.99 -10.43
C ILE A 122 -1.68 -8.58 -11.08
N SER A 123 -2.64 -8.11 -10.30
CA SER A 123 -3.94 -7.65 -10.80
C SER A 123 -3.80 -6.50 -11.79
N LEU A 124 -2.87 -5.58 -11.56
CA LEU A 124 -2.57 -4.47 -12.47
C LEU A 124 -2.07 -4.99 -13.82
N GLU A 125 -1.18 -5.98 -13.83
CA GLU A 125 -0.63 -6.55 -15.06
C GLU A 125 -1.68 -7.35 -15.85
N ASP A 126 -2.54 -8.08 -15.13
CA ASP A 126 -3.68 -8.78 -15.74
C ASP A 126 -4.66 -7.80 -16.40
N GLN A 127 -4.98 -6.70 -15.74
CA GLN A 127 -5.87 -5.67 -16.28
C GLN A 127 -5.25 -4.94 -17.49
N LYS A 128 -3.95 -4.65 -17.46
CA LYS A 128 -3.22 -4.08 -18.61
C LYS A 128 -3.28 -5.04 -19.82
N SER A 129 -3.08 -6.34 -19.58
CA SER A 129 -3.16 -7.36 -20.61
C SER A 129 -4.58 -7.46 -21.20
N ALA A 130 -5.60 -7.40 -20.35
CA ALA A 130 -6.99 -7.37 -20.79
C ALA A 130 -7.31 -6.12 -21.62
N LEU A 131 -6.82 -4.95 -21.22
CA LEU A 131 -6.98 -3.70 -21.98
C LEU A 131 -6.34 -3.80 -23.37
N ALA A 132 -5.12 -4.35 -23.47
CA ALA A 132 -4.43 -4.56 -24.73
C ALA A 132 -5.23 -5.47 -25.70
N LEU A 133 -5.83 -6.54 -25.18
CA LEU A 133 -6.69 -7.42 -25.97
C LEU A 133 -7.95 -6.71 -26.49
N VAL A 134 -8.58 -5.88 -25.66
CA VAL A 134 -9.76 -5.09 -26.06
C VAL A 134 -9.39 -4.03 -27.11
N GLN A 135 -8.22 -3.39 -26.98
CA GLN A 135 -7.70 -2.45 -27.99
C GLN A 135 -7.46 -3.14 -29.32
N GLN A 136 -6.81 -4.31 -29.33
CA GLN A 136 -6.58 -5.09 -30.53
C GLN A 136 -7.89 -5.51 -31.20
N ALA A 137 -8.88 -5.95 -30.43
CA ALA A 137 -10.20 -6.30 -30.96
C ALA A 137 -10.91 -5.09 -31.60
N LYS A 138 -10.78 -3.91 -31.00
CA LYS A 138 -11.33 -2.65 -31.53
C LYS A 138 -10.66 -2.27 -32.85
N GLU A 139 -9.35 -2.39 -32.94
CA GLU A 139 -8.60 -2.12 -34.19
C GLU A 139 -9.06 -3.05 -35.33
N GLN A 140 -9.25 -4.33 -35.03
CA GLN A 140 -9.76 -5.30 -36.00
C GLN A 140 -11.19 -4.97 -36.45
N GLU A 141 -12.08 -4.59 -35.53
CA GLU A 141 -13.45 -4.18 -35.85
C GLU A 141 -13.47 -2.91 -36.71
N LEU A 142 -12.65 -1.91 -36.41
CA LEU A 142 -12.51 -0.70 -37.22
C LEU A 142 -11.98 -0.99 -38.62
N ALA A 143 -11.01 -1.87 -38.77
CA ALA A 143 -10.48 -2.29 -40.08
C ALA A 143 -11.55 -2.99 -40.91
N ALA A 144 -12.31 -3.91 -40.30
CA ALA A 144 -13.41 -4.61 -40.96
C ALA A 144 -14.52 -3.64 -41.42
N LEU A 145 -14.90 -2.70 -40.54
CA LEU A 145 -15.91 -1.67 -40.87
C LEU A 145 -15.44 -0.73 -42.00
N SER A 146 -14.19 -0.33 -42.02
CA SER A 146 -13.58 0.46 -43.08
C SER A 146 -13.65 -0.27 -44.42
N THR A 147 -13.32 -1.55 -44.46
CA THR A 147 -13.42 -2.40 -45.65
C THR A 147 -14.85 -2.51 -46.14
N GLN A 148 -15.80 -2.74 -45.23
CA GLN A 148 -17.23 -2.83 -45.56
C GLN A 148 -17.76 -1.51 -46.12
N THR A 149 -17.35 -0.38 -45.53
CA THR A 149 -17.75 0.98 -46.00
C THR A 149 -17.23 1.24 -47.41
N THR A 150 -15.97 0.89 -47.69
CA THR A 150 -15.38 1.01 -49.05
C THR A 150 -16.11 0.16 -50.07
N GLN A 151 -16.45 -1.09 -49.68
CA GLN A 151 -17.17 -2.03 -50.56
C GLN A 151 -18.61 -1.51 -50.85
N THR A 152 -19.30 -0.97 -49.82
CA THR A 152 -20.63 -0.39 -49.98
C THR A 152 -20.59 0.83 -50.89
N ALA A 153 -19.58 1.72 -50.77
CA ALA A 153 -19.41 2.87 -51.65
C ALA A 153 -19.15 2.44 -53.11
N SER A 154 -18.33 1.39 -53.34
CA SER A 154 -18.11 0.86 -54.68
C SER A 154 -19.38 0.26 -55.30
N THR A 155 -20.15 -0.50 -54.53
CA THR A 155 -21.43 -1.07 -54.99
C THR A 155 -22.44 0.02 -55.31
N LYS A 156 -22.50 1.05 -54.49
CA LYS A 156 -23.36 2.21 -54.75
C LYS A 156 -22.99 2.93 -56.07
N ALA A 157 -21.71 3.17 -56.30
CA ALA A 157 -21.24 3.78 -57.54
C ALA A 157 -21.54 2.91 -58.81
N GLN A 158 -21.47 1.60 -58.70
CA GLN A 158 -21.86 0.68 -59.76
C GLN A 158 -23.36 0.76 -60.05
N LEU A 159 -24.22 0.75 -59.04
CA LEU A 159 -25.67 0.87 -59.17
C LEU A 159 -26.07 2.20 -59.80
N GLU A 160 -25.45 3.29 -59.38
CA GLU A 160 -25.70 4.63 -59.96
C GLU A 160 -25.33 4.66 -61.43
N LYS A 161 -24.24 4.00 -61.85
CA LYS A 161 -23.86 3.86 -63.26
C LYS A 161 -24.86 3.03 -64.05
N GLU A 162 -25.27 1.87 -63.53
CA GLU A 162 -26.28 1.03 -64.17
C GLU A 162 -27.63 1.75 -64.34
N MET A 163 -28.07 2.46 -63.31
CA MET A 163 -29.28 3.30 -63.39
C MET A 163 -29.18 4.34 -64.52
N GLN A 164 -28.04 5.03 -64.61
CA GLN A 164 -27.82 6.04 -65.66
C GLN A 164 -27.83 5.45 -67.06
N GLU A 165 -27.24 4.25 -67.22
CA GLU A 165 -27.25 3.49 -68.48
C GLU A 165 -28.67 3.07 -68.86
N GLN A 166 -29.46 2.57 -67.92
CA GLN A 166 -30.87 2.19 -68.16
C GLN A 166 -31.73 3.42 -68.45
N GLU A 167 -31.55 4.53 -67.78
CA GLU A 167 -32.26 5.79 -68.03
C GLU A 167 -31.99 6.30 -69.47
N ASN A 168 -30.75 6.26 -69.93
CA ASN A 168 -30.35 6.61 -71.27
C ASN A 168 -30.96 5.66 -72.34
N GLU A 169 -31.01 4.33 -72.02
CA GLU A 169 -31.63 3.35 -72.89
C GLU A 169 -33.15 3.59 -73.02
N ILE A 170 -33.84 3.87 -71.94
CA ILE A 170 -35.28 4.26 -71.97
C ILE A 170 -35.52 5.53 -72.81
N LEU A 171 -34.69 6.54 -72.60
CA LEU A 171 -34.79 7.78 -73.36
C LEU A 171 -34.59 7.52 -74.87
N ASN A 172 -33.68 6.69 -75.26
CA ASN A 172 -33.44 6.28 -76.65
C ASN A 172 -34.62 5.49 -77.28
N LEU A 173 -35.30 4.70 -76.45
CA LEU A 173 -36.48 3.90 -76.90
C LEU A 173 -37.72 4.81 -77.05
N VAL A 174 -37.89 5.80 -76.22
CA VAL A 174 -39.02 6.76 -76.28
C VAL A 174 -38.87 7.77 -77.43
N ALA A 175 -37.64 8.03 -77.89
CA ALA A 175 -37.33 8.98 -78.99
C ALA A 175 -37.43 8.34 -80.36
N LYS A 176 -37.76 7.05 -80.50
CA LYS A 176 -38.06 6.37 -81.78
C LYS A 176 -39.54 6.22 -82.00
#